data_af9220eda6fa7b47d54f51208bca18d4
#
_entry.id   af9220eda6fa7b47d54f51208bca18d4
#
_cell.length_a   1.000
_cell.length_b   1.000
_cell.length_c   1.000
_cell.angle_alpha   90.00
_cell.angle_beta   90.00
_cell.angle_gamma   90.00
#
_symmetry.space_group_name_H-M   'P 1'
#
loop_
_entity.id
_entity.type
_entity.pdbx_description
1 polymer ?
#
loop_
_entity_poly.entity_id
_entity_poly.type
_entity_poly.pdbx_seq_one_letter_code
_entity_poly.pdbx_strand_id
1 'polypeptide(L)'
;EMLIESNPLLEASSFGREREVRKHIGDYSLFLCGLFPEYVASLPHRSLRLDSIVDYVRAGKESYRVVSYFDQFEYRGEAPLFRKLAEWFELCVVGLNRVKQDLERLQRERYDHWRATLE
;
A
#
# COMPACT_ATOMS: atom_id res chain seq x y z
N GLU A 1 -19.74 16.55 25.06
CA GLU A 1 -19.18 16.38 23.71
C GLU A 1 -18.62 17.68 23.15
N MET A 2 -19.19 18.77 23.56
CA MET A 2 -18.67 20.07 23.16
C MET A 2 -17.24 20.27 23.68
N LEU A 3 -16.97 19.75 24.86
CA LEU A 3 -15.65 19.83 25.45
C LEU A 3 -14.65 19.00 24.66
N ILE A 4 -15.05 17.87 24.15
CA ILE A 4 -14.19 17.00 23.34
C ILE A 4 -13.80 17.71 22.05
N GLU A 5 -14.77 18.35 21.41
CA GLU A 5 -14.53 19.06 20.16
C GLU A 5 -13.54 20.20 20.30
N SER A 6 -13.52 20.83 21.46
CA SER A 6 -12.65 21.97 21.71
C SER A 6 -11.28 21.60 22.28
N ASN A 7 -11.00 20.31 22.49
CA ASN A 7 -9.73 19.86 23.05
C ASN A 7 -8.70 19.60 21.94
N PRO A 8 -7.68 20.46 21.79
CA PRO A 8 -6.72 20.31 20.70
C PRO A 8 -5.89 19.03 20.78
N LEU A 9 -5.66 18.49 21.99
CA LEU A 9 -4.90 17.25 22.12
C LEU A 9 -5.68 16.06 21.57
N LEU A 10 -6.99 16.02 21.79
CA LEU A 10 -7.83 14.96 21.25
C LEU A 10 -7.97 15.07 19.73
N GLU A 11 -8.05 16.28 19.22
CA GLU A 11 -8.11 16.51 17.79
C GLU A 11 -6.80 16.08 17.11
N ALA A 12 -5.66 16.47 17.68
CA ALA A 12 -4.37 16.08 17.14
C ALA A 12 -4.18 14.57 17.13
N SER A 13 -4.61 13.90 18.22
CA SER A 13 -4.55 12.44 18.31
C SER A 13 -5.46 11.78 17.29
N SER A 14 -6.65 12.35 17.08
CA SER A 14 -7.61 11.81 16.12
C SER A 14 -7.08 11.94 14.68
N PHE A 15 -6.51 13.09 14.35
CA PHE A 15 -5.92 13.30 13.02
C PHE A 15 -4.73 12.38 12.78
N GLY A 16 -3.86 12.24 13.78
CA GLY A 16 -2.71 11.33 13.68
C GLY A 16 -3.15 9.89 13.49
N ARG A 17 -4.21 9.49 14.17
CA ARG A 17 -4.75 8.14 14.03
C ARG A 17 -5.34 7.92 12.64
N GLU A 18 -6.08 8.88 12.13
CA GLU A 18 -6.63 8.79 10.78
C GLU A 18 -5.52 8.67 9.75
N ARG A 19 -4.47 9.47 9.88
CA ARG A 19 -3.32 9.40 8.98
C ARG A 19 -2.71 8.00 8.99
N GLU A 20 -2.50 7.44 10.19
CA GLU A 20 -1.90 6.12 10.32
C GLU A 20 -2.78 5.01 9.73
N VAL A 21 -4.08 5.10 9.91
CA VAL A 21 -5.00 4.13 9.30
C VAL A 21 -4.93 4.21 7.78
N ARG A 22 -4.94 5.42 7.24
CA ARG A 22 -4.86 5.62 5.79
C ARG A 22 -3.52 5.16 5.22
N LYS A 23 -2.44 5.46 5.93
CA LYS A 23 -1.12 5.01 5.54
C LYS A 23 -1.06 3.49 5.49
N HIS A 24 -1.62 2.85 6.52
CA HIS A 24 -1.65 1.40 6.58
C HIS A 24 -2.45 0.80 5.42
N ILE A 25 -3.59 1.39 5.09
CA ILE A 25 -4.39 0.93 3.94
C ILE A 25 -3.59 1.05 2.64
N GLY A 26 -2.93 2.19 2.45
CA GLY A 26 -2.10 2.39 1.26
C GLY A 26 -0.97 1.40 1.17
N ASP A 27 -0.23 1.23 2.27
CA ASP A 27 0.91 0.31 2.33
C ASP A 27 0.46 -1.12 2.06
N TYR A 28 -0.61 -1.56 2.71
CA TYR A 28 -1.12 -2.91 2.58
C TYR A 28 -1.62 -3.18 1.17
N SER A 29 -2.36 -2.23 0.60
CA SER A 29 -2.88 -2.36 -0.76
C SER A 29 -1.76 -2.42 -1.79
N LEU A 30 -0.75 -1.57 -1.64
CA LEU A 30 0.40 -1.58 -2.54
C LEU A 30 1.17 -2.89 -2.44
N PHE A 31 1.41 -3.34 -1.22
CA PHE A 31 2.12 -4.59 -0.97
C PHE A 31 1.39 -5.78 -1.60
N LEU A 32 0.08 -5.88 -1.37
CA LEU A 32 -0.69 -7.01 -1.91
C LEU A 32 -0.77 -6.97 -3.44
N CYS A 33 -1.10 -5.83 -4.01
CA CYS A 33 -1.22 -5.73 -5.46
C CYS A 33 0.13 -5.89 -6.16
N GLY A 34 1.20 -5.43 -5.52
CA GLY A 34 2.53 -5.49 -6.10
C GLY A 34 3.16 -6.86 -6.00
N LEU A 35 3.06 -7.50 -4.85
CA LEU A 35 3.77 -8.75 -4.58
C LEU A 35 2.89 -9.99 -4.61
N PHE A 36 1.58 -9.85 -4.41
CA PHE A 36 0.66 -10.98 -4.34
C PHE A 36 -0.61 -10.73 -5.17
N PRO A 37 -0.46 -10.37 -6.46
CA PRO A 37 -1.63 -10.06 -7.28
C PRO A 37 -2.57 -11.25 -7.46
N GLU A 38 -2.02 -12.47 -7.50
CA GLU A 38 -2.83 -13.68 -7.64
C GLU A 38 -3.71 -13.90 -6.41
N TYR A 39 -3.17 -13.60 -5.23
CA TYR A 39 -3.93 -13.70 -4.01
C TYR A 39 -5.11 -12.72 -4.02
N VAL A 40 -4.84 -11.47 -4.39
CA VAL A 40 -5.90 -10.44 -4.45
C VAL A 40 -6.98 -10.84 -5.45
N ALA A 41 -6.56 -11.35 -6.62
CA ALA A 41 -7.49 -11.78 -7.65
C ALA A 41 -8.36 -12.96 -7.21
N SER A 42 -7.87 -13.78 -6.27
CA SER A 42 -8.59 -14.96 -5.78
C SER A 42 -9.56 -14.65 -4.65
N LEU A 43 -9.51 -13.44 -4.07
CA LEU A 43 -10.38 -13.10 -2.96
C LEU A 43 -11.85 -13.04 -3.41
N PRO A 44 -12.77 -13.53 -2.55
CA PRO A 44 -14.18 -13.45 -2.90
C PRO A 44 -14.64 -12.00 -3.03
N HIS A 45 -15.40 -11.72 -4.06
CA HIS A 45 -15.98 -10.40 -4.25
C HIS A 45 -17.21 -10.25 -3.37
N ARG A 46 -17.14 -9.36 -2.42
CA ARG A 46 -18.32 -9.01 -1.62
C ARG A 46 -19.21 -8.05 -2.38
N SER A 47 -18.63 -7.31 -3.29
CA SER A 47 -19.35 -6.46 -4.20
C SER A 47 -19.31 -7.08 -5.58
N LEU A 48 -20.45 -7.25 -6.21
CA LEU A 48 -20.54 -7.84 -7.53
C LEU A 48 -20.07 -6.92 -8.64
N ARG A 49 -19.74 -5.68 -8.31
CA ARG A 49 -19.50 -4.65 -9.32
C ARG A 49 -18.05 -4.37 -9.61
N LEU A 50 -17.13 -4.80 -8.74
CA LEU A 50 -15.76 -4.38 -8.85
C LEU A 50 -14.81 -5.55 -8.78
N ASP A 51 -13.76 -5.45 -9.56
CA ASP A 51 -12.63 -6.36 -9.53
C ASP A 51 -11.84 -6.10 -8.25
N SER A 52 -11.38 -7.16 -7.57
CA SER A 52 -10.64 -7.03 -6.32
C SER A 52 -9.37 -6.21 -6.48
N ILE A 53 -8.63 -6.42 -7.57
CA ILE A 53 -7.39 -5.66 -7.81
C ILE A 53 -7.71 -4.19 -8.02
N VAL A 54 -8.74 -3.88 -8.80
CA VAL A 54 -9.16 -2.50 -9.05
C VAL A 54 -9.56 -1.84 -7.74
N ASP A 55 -10.28 -2.56 -6.88
CA ASP A 55 -10.69 -2.04 -5.57
C ASP A 55 -9.50 -1.72 -4.68
N TYR A 56 -8.54 -2.63 -4.61
CA TYR A 56 -7.35 -2.42 -3.79
C TYR A 56 -6.51 -1.27 -4.30
N VAL A 57 -6.34 -1.16 -5.62
CA VAL A 57 -5.59 -0.05 -6.21
C VAL A 57 -6.28 1.27 -5.90
N ARG A 58 -7.60 1.32 -6.08
CA ARG A 58 -8.35 2.55 -5.80
C ARG A 58 -8.26 2.95 -4.34
N ALA A 59 -8.45 1.98 -3.43
CA ALA A 59 -8.38 2.23 -2.01
C ALA A 59 -6.98 2.68 -1.59
N GLY A 60 -5.95 2.06 -2.14
CA GLY A 60 -4.56 2.41 -1.85
C GLY A 60 -4.21 3.81 -2.32
N LYS A 61 -4.55 4.13 -3.56
CA LYS A 61 -4.31 5.47 -4.12
C LYS A 61 -4.99 6.54 -3.30
N GLU A 62 -6.27 6.35 -3.02
CA GLU A 62 -7.05 7.33 -2.26
C GLU A 62 -6.48 7.50 -0.87
N SER A 63 -6.08 6.40 -0.24
CA SER A 63 -5.54 6.45 1.10
C SER A 63 -4.22 7.21 1.14
N TYR A 64 -3.31 6.98 0.20
CA TYR A 64 -2.08 7.76 0.13
C TYR A 64 -2.36 9.23 -0.19
N ARG A 65 -3.37 9.51 -0.99
CA ARG A 65 -3.75 10.89 -1.26
C ARG A 65 -4.21 11.59 0.02
N VAL A 66 -5.01 10.90 0.82
CA VAL A 66 -5.42 11.44 2.12
C VAL A 66 -4.22 11.69 3.02
N VAL A 67 -3.27 10.73 3.08
CA VAL A 67 -2.05 10.91 3.88
C VAL A 67 -1.28 12.16 3.43
N SER A 68 -1.24 12.42 2.13
CA SER A 68 -0.51 13.57 1.59
C SER A 68 -1.09 14.91 2.00
N TYR A 69 -2.34 14.93 2.46
CA TYR A 69 -2.98 16.16 2.93
C TYR A 69 -2.51 16.52 4.33
N PHE A 70 -1.89 15.58 5.07
CA PHE A 70 -1.29 15.84 6.38
C PHE A 70 0.12 16.38 6.13
N ASP A 71 0.22 17.68 5.89
CA ASP A 71 1.46 18.32 5.46
C ASP A 71 1.98 19.37 6.44
N GLN A 72 1.49 19.32 7.69
CA GLN A 72 1.88 20.27 8.72
C GLN A 72 2.78 19.60 9.76
N PHE A 73 3.61 20.42 10.39
CA PHE A 73 4.45 19.99 11.53
C PHE A 73 5.30 18.77 11.18
N GLU A 74 5.21 17.71 11.97
CA GLU A 74 6.01 16.50 11.81
C GLU A 74 5.73 15.74 10.52
N TYR A 75 4.57 15.94 9.90
CA TYR A 75 4.18 15.24 8.68
C TYR A 75 4.64 15.95 7.41
N ARG A 76 5.16 17.15 7.55
CA ARG A 76 5.49 18.01 6.44
C ARG A 76 6.52 17.39 5.49
N GLY A 77 7.52 16.72 6.06
CA GLY A 77 8.59 16.15 5.26
C GLY A 77 8.15 14.96 4.42
N GLU A 78 7.15 14.20 4.90
CA GLU A 78 6.69 12.98 4.24
C GLU A 78 5.55 13.22 3.25
N ALA A 79 4.83 14.32 3.40
CA ALA A 79 3.66 14.58 2.57
C ALA A 79 3.96 14.51 1.06
N PRO A 80 5.06 15.09 0.56
CA PRO A 80 5.37 14.97 -0.87
C PRO A 80 5.58 13.53 -1.34
N LEU A 81 6.16 12.68 -0.49
CA LEU A 81 6.34 11.27 -0.82
C LEU A 81 4.99 10.60 -1.03
N PHE A 82 4.06 10.80 -0.11
CA PHE A 82 2.74 10.17 -0.21
C PHE A 82 1.93 10.70 -1.39
N ARG A 83 2.14 11.97 -1.76
CA ARG A 83 1.53 12.50 -2.96
C ARG A 83 2.02 11.78 -4.19
N LYS A 84 3.33 11.53 -4.29
CA LYS A 84 3.91 10.78 -5.40
C LYS A 84 3.45 9.34 -5.41
N LEU A 85 3.39 8.71 -4.24
CA LEU A 85 2.90 7.33 -4.15
C LEU A 85 1.45 7.22 -4.64
N ALA A 86 0.63 8.23 -4.34
CA ALA A 86 -0.74 8.25 -4.85
C ALA A 86 -0.78 8.41 -6.37
N GLU A 87 0.02 9.34 -6.90
CA GLU A 87 0.05 9.60 -8.34
C GLU A 87 0.59 8.42 -9.14
N TRP A 88 1.62 7.76 -8.63
CA TRP A 88 2.34 6.71 -9.33
C TRP A 88 2.03 5.32 -8.79
N PHE A 89 0.89 5.17 -8.12
CA PHE A 89 0.53 3.92 -7.45
C PHE A 89 0.56 2.74 -8.40
N GLU A 90 -0.09 2.85 -9.55
CA GLU A 90 -0.14 1.75 -10.52
C GLU A 90 1.25 1.41 -11.05
N LEU A 91 2.08 2.41 -11.27
CA LEU A 91 3.44 2.19 -11.72
C LEU A 91 4.26 1.47 -10.64
N CYS A 92 4.03 1.82 -9.37
CA CYS A 92 4.67 1.13 -8.25
C CYS A 92 4.24 -0.33 -8.19
N VAL A 93 2.95 -0.61 -8.44
CA VAL A 93 2.45 -1.98 -8.50
C VAL A 93 3.18 -2.76 -9.59
N VAL A 94 3.29 -2.18 -10.79
CA VAL A 94 4.00 -2.81 -11.90
C VAL A 94 5.45 -3.07 -11.55
N GLY A 95 6.11 -2.10 -10.92
CA GLY A 95 7.50 -2.24 -10.50
C GLY A 95 7.70 -3.35 -9.49
N LEU A 96 6.81 -3.45 -8.50
CA LEU A 96 6.87 -4.52 -7.51
C LEU A 96 6.60 -5.89 -8.14
N ASN A 97 5.66 -5.96 -9.08
CA ASN A 97 5.41 -7.18 -9.83
C ASN A 97 6.69 -7.65 -10.54
N ARG A 98 7.41 -6.74 -11.15
CA ARG A 98 8.64 -7.07 -11.86
C ARG A 98 9.72 -7.54 -10.90
N VAL A 99 9.86 -6.86 -9.76
CA VAL A 99 10.83 -7.27 -8.73
C VAL A 99 10.52 -8.69 -8.27
N LYS A 100 9.24 -8.98 -8.02
CA LYS A 100 8.84 -10.31 -7.60
C LYS A 100 9.21 -11.36 -8.64
N GLN A 101 8.92 -11.10 -9.91
CA GLN A 101 9.27 -12.02 -10.99
C GLN A 101 10.78 -12.26 -11.06
N ASP A 102 11.57 -11.21 -10.93
CA ASP A 102 13.01 -11.32 -10.95
C ASP A 102 13.53 -12.15 -9.76
N LEU A 103 12.97 -11.93 -8.57
CA LEU A 103 13.37 -12.70 -7.39
C LEU A 103 13.00 -14.17 -7.54
N GLU A 104 11.82 -14.47 -8.06
CA GLU A 104 11.41 -15.85 -8.27
C GLU A 104 12.31 -16.56 -9.28
N ARG A 105 12.69 -15.86 -10.34
CA ARG A 105 13.61 -16.40 -11.33
C ARG A 105 14.96 -16.71 -10.72
N LEU A 106 15.50 -15.78 -9.92
CA LEU A 106 16.78 -15.97 -9.25
C LEU A 106 16.73 -17.13 -8.27
N GLN A 107 15.62 -17.29 -7.55
CA GLN A 107 15.45 -18.41 -6.64
C GLN A 107 15.45 -19.75 -7.39
N ARG A 108 14.76 -19.81 -8.53
CA ARG A 108 14.75 -21.04 -9.34
C ARG A 108 16.13 -21.37 -9.86
N GLU A 109 16.87 -20.37 -10.34
CA GLU A 109 18.21 -20.58 -10.84
C GLU A 109 19.15 -21.10 -9.75
N ARG A 110 19.04 -20.53 -8.55
CA ARG A 110 19.83 -20.98 -7.41
C ARG A 110 19.47 -22.40 -6.99
N TYR A 111 18.19 -22.71 -6.97
CA TYR A 111 17.72 -24.04 -6.64
C TYR A 111 18.20 -25.06 -7.65
N ASP A 112 18.10 -24.76 -8.93
CA ASP A 112 18.54 -25.64 -10.01
C ASP A 112 20.04 -25.89 -9.93
N HIS A 113 20.80 -24.85 -9.67
CA HIS A 113 22.25 -24.96 -9.51
C HIS A 113 22.62 -25.85 -8.31
N TRP A 114 21.97 -25.62 -7.19
CA TRP A 114 22.19 -26.39 -5.98
C TRP A 114 21.83 -27.86 -6.20
N ARG A 115 20.73 -28.12 -6.85
CA ARG A 115 20.29 -29.48 -7.16
C ARG A 115 21.26 -30.19 -8.08
N ALA A 116 21.74 -29.51 -9.09
CA ALA A 116 22.72 -30.08 -10.02
C ALA A 116 24.02 -30.42 -9.30
N THR A 117 24.42 -29.61 -8.32
CA THR A 117 25.63 -29.84 -7.55
C THR A 117 25.52 -31.12 -6.71
N LEU A 118 24.33 -31.41 -6.20
CA LEU A 118 24.11 -32.62 -5.38
C LEU A 118 24.03 -33.90 -6.20
N GLU A 119 23.68 -33.80 -7.45
CA GLU A 119 23.63 -34.96 -8.35
C GLU A 119 25.00 -35.28 -8.88
#